data_f189548ff218790f7b1c27e546e4dfa2
#
_entry.id   f189548ff218790f7b1c27e546e4dfa2
#
_cell.length_a   1.000
_cell.length_b   1.000
_cell.length_c   1.000
_cell.angle_alpha   90.00
_cell.angle_beta   90.00
_cell.angle_gamma   90.00
#
_symmetry.space_group_name_H-M   'P 1'
#
loop_
_entity.id
_entity.type
_entity.pdbx_description
1 polymer ?
#
loop_
_entity_poly.entity_id
_entity_poly.type
_entity_poly.pdbx_seq_one_letter_code
_entity_poly.pdbx_strand_id
1 'polypeptide(L)'
;LLEREGARPAPELAYGFPGATCISVGPDVAHGIPGDRRIAPGDLVNIDVSAEKDGFFGDTGASFAVPPVAPKIERLCRDGRRAMWSGIRAVRPGAP
;
A
#
# COMPACT_ATOMS: atom_id res chain seq x y z
N LEU A 1 -5.76 15.36 1.73
CA LEU A 1 -7.02 14.61 1.51
C LEU A 1 -7.58 14.12 2.83
N LEU A 2 -6.87 13.34 3.63
CA LEU A 2 -7.36 12.80 4.91
C LEU A 2 -7.90 13.90 5.83
N GLU A 3 -7.14 14.96 6.07
CA GLU A 3 -7.54 16.11 6.91
C GLU A 3 -8.87 16.75 6.48
N ARG A 4 -9.08 16.89 5.17
CA ARG A 4 -10.33 17.46 4.62
C ARG A 4 -11.55 16.59 4.95
N GLU A 5 -11.33 15.29 5.12
CA GLU A 5 -12.38 14.32 5.46
C GLU A 5 -12.46 14.09 6.99
N GLY A 6 -11.68 14.82 7.78
CA GLY A 6 -11.61 14.67 9.23
C GLY A 6 -10.92 13.39 9.69
N ALA A 7 -10.08 12.81 8.82
CA ALA A 7 -9.29 11.62 9.12
C ALA A 7 -7.82 11.98 9.39
N ARG A 8 -7.11 11.09 10.09
CA ARG A 8 -5.70 11.24 10.45
C ARG A 8 -4.88 10.08 9.91
N PRO A 9 -3.56 10.28 9.62
CA PRO A 9 -2.67 9.19 9.25
C PRO A 9 -2.51 8.20 10.43
N ALA A 10 -2.93 6.97 10.24
CA ALA A 10 -2.84 5.96 11.29
C ALA A 10 -1.40 5.56 11.66
N PRO A 11 -0.44 5.43 10.72
CA PRO A 11 0.94 5.11 11.03
C PRO A 11 1.64 6.16 11.91
N GLU A 12 1.38 7.44 11.66
CA GLU A 12 1.89 8.53 12.49
C GLU A 12 1.39 8.43 13.92
N LEU A 13 0.08 8.14 14.10
CA LEU A 13 -0.55 8.00 15.40
C LEU A 13 -0.07 6.74 16.15
N ALA A 14 0.07 5.63 15.45
CA ALA A 14 0.34 4.34 16.07
C ALA A 14 1.79 4.15 16.49
N TYR A 15 2.74 4.64 15.69
CA TYR A 15 4.17 4.40 15.92
C TYR A 15 5.11 5.53 15.45
N GLY A 16 4.58 6.73 15.22
CA GLY A 16 5.38 7.91 14.88
C GLY A 16 6.03 7.83 13.49
N PHE A 17 5.38 7.20 12.53
CA PHE A 17 5.88 7.12 11.15
C PHE A 17 6.06 8.53 10.56
N PRO A 18 7.19 8.83 9.90
CA PRO A 18 7.50 10.19 9.44
C PRO A 18 6.81 10.56 8.11
N GLY A 19 5.56 10.13 7.91
CA GLY A 19 4.78 10.41 6.70
C GLY A 19 3.32 10.03 6.85
N ALA A 20 2.48 10.60 6.01
CA ALA A 20 1.03 10.33 6.04
C ALA A 20 0.65 8.99 5.37
N THR A 21 1.55 8.39 4.62
CA THR A 21 1.34 7.14 3.86
C THR A 21 2.70 6.50 3.57
N CYS A 22 2.71 5.19 3.35
CA CYS A 22 3.91 4.50 2.87
C CYS A 22 3.94 4.50 1.34
N ILE A 23 5.10 4.85 0.77
CA ILE A 23 5.34 4.77 -0.67
C ILE A 23 6.65 4.02 -0.90
N SER A 24 6.55 2.76 -1.33
CA SER A 24 7.70 1.90 -1.59
C SER A 24 7.94 1.80 -3.09
N VAL A 25 9.19 2.00 -3.53
CA VAL A 25 9.54 2.04 -4.97
C VAL A 25 10.67 1.09 -5.29
N GLY A 26 10.49 0.25 -6.29
CA GLY A 26 11.49 -0.68 -6.79
C GLY A 26 11.83 -1.78 -5.78
N PRO A 27 13.06 -1.81 -5.21
CA PRO A 27 13.50 -2.84 -4.28
C PRO A 27 12.95 -2.68 -2.87
N ASP A 28 12.30 -1.55 -2.55
CA ASP A 28 11.71 -1.36 -1.24
C ASP A 28 10.56 -2.36 -1.02
N VAL A 29 10.64 -3.14 0.05
CA VAL A 29 9.65 -4.21 0.30
C VAL A 29 8.34 -3.62 0.82
N ALA A 30 8.43 -2.76 1.85
CA ALA A 30 7.29 -2.13 2.52
C ALA A 30 7.76 -0.91 3.32
N HIS A 31 6.81 -0.13 3.82
CA HIS A 31 7.04 1.02 4.70
C HIS A 31 8.02 2.06 4.14
N GLY A 32 8.05 2.22 2.81
CA GLY A 32 8.83 3.26 2.17
C GLY A 32 8.42 4.65 2.68
N ILE A 33 9.40 5.43 3.15
CA ILE A 33 9.16 6.79 3.64
C ILE A 33 9.06 7.72 2.43
N PRO A 34 7.94 8.46 2.28
CA PRO A 34 7.81 9.46 1.22
C PRO A 34 8.94 10.50 1.28
N GLY A 35 9.54 10.79 0.15
CA GLY A 35 10.65 11.72 0.04
C GLY A 35 10.79 12.28 -1.39
N ASP A 36 11.95 12.83 -1.70
CA ASP A 36 12.23 13.51 -2.97
C ASP A 36 12.53 12.57 -4.14
N ARG A 37 12.48 11.25 -3.93
CA ARG A 37 12.70 10.28 -5.00
C ARG A 37 11.66 10.48 -6.11
N ARG A 38 12.14 10.68 -7.31
CA ARG A 38 11.30 10.74 -8.51
C ARG A 38 11.01 9.34 -9.02
N ILE A 39 9.74 9.06 -9.24
CA ILE A 39 9.29 7.82 -9.88
C ILE A 39 9.70 7.86 -11.35
N ALA A 40 10.29 6.78 -11.84
CA ALA A 40 10.82 6.66 -13.19
C ALA A 40 10.07 5.59 -14.01
N PRO A 41 10.14 5.66 -15.33
CA PRO A 41 9.66 4.58 -16.20
C PRO A 41 10.26 3.22 -15.83
N GLY A 42 9.42 2.20 -15.71
CA GLY A 42 9.82 0.86 -15.30
C GLY A 42 9.76 0.58 -13.80
N ASP A 43 9.54 1.60 -12.97
CA ASP A 43 9.39 1.41 -11.52
C ASP A 43 8.13 0.62 -11.17
N LEU A 44 8.25 -0.19 -10.14
CA LEU A 44 7.10 -0.72 -9.39
C LEU A 44 6.90 0.15 -8.15
N VAL A 45 5.73 0.72 -8.00
CA VAL A 45 5.37 1.60 -6.87
C VAL A 45 4.25 0.95 -6.08
N ASN A 46 4.46 0.77 -4.79
CA ASN A 46 3.41 0.41 -3.85
C ASN A 46 3.02 1.64 -3.03
N ILE A 47 1.74 1.91 -2.97
CA ILE A 47 1.15 2.96 -2.13
C ILE A 47 0.26 2.26 -1.10
N ASP A 48 0.53 2.53 0.17
CA ASP A 48 -0.16 1.94 1.30
C ASP A 48 -0.66 3.07 2.22
N VAL A 49 -1.96 3.12 2.42
CA VAL A 49 -2.65 4.20 3.13
C VAL A 49 -3.47 3.60 4.27
N SER A 50 -3.07 3.94 5.49
CA SER A 50 -3.84 3.62 6.69
C SER A 50 -4.33 4.92 7.34
N ALA A 51 -5.61 4.99 7.64
CA ALA A 51 -6.26 6.16 8.20
C ALA A 51 -7.07 5.82 9.45
N GLU A 52 -7.15 6.78 10.36
CA GLU A 52 -8.05 6.73 11.51
C GLU A 52 -9.08 7.85 11.40
N LYS A 53 -10.34 7.54 11.68
CA LYS A 53 -11.43 8.51 11.81
C LYS A 53 -12.41 8.05 12.88
N ASP A 54 -12.70 8.92 13.83
CA ASP A 54 -13.67 8.69 14.91
C ASP A 54 -13.42 7.39 15.70
N GLY A 55 -12.16 6.99 15.85
CA GLY A 55 -11.76 5.75 16.54
C GLY A 55 -11.74 4.51 15.64
N PHE A 56 -12.11 4.62 14.37
CA PHE A 56 -12.08 3.52 13.39
C PHE A 56 -10.87 3.61 12.50
N PHE A 57 -10.26 2.45 12.21
CA PHE A 57 -9.10 2.33 11.34
C PHE A 57 -9.50 1.70 10.01
N GLY A 58 -9.02 2.30 8.92
CA GLY A 58 -9.09 1.75 7.58
C GLY A 58 -7.70 1.63 7.00
N ASP A 59 -7.44 0.54 6.29
CA ASP A 59 -6.14 0.24 5.69
C ASP A 59 -6.33 -0.28 4.27
N THR A 60 -5.59 0.28 3.31
CA THR A 60 -5.67 -0.10 1.91
C THR A 60 -4.36 0.17 1.20
N GLY A 61 -3.98 -0.74 0.30
CA GLY A 61 -2.78 -0.56 -0.51
C GLY A 61 -2.93 -1.12 -1.91
N ALA A 62 -2.12 -0.59 -2.82
CA ALA A 62 -2.04 -1.08 -4.19
C ALA A 62 -0.65 -0.89 -4.80
N SER A 63 -0.29 -1.81 -5.70
CA SER A 63 0.94 -1.71 -6.48
C SER A 63 0.65 -1.28 -7.91
N PHE A 64 1.46 -0.35 -8.41
CA PHE A 64 1.35 0.23 -9.74
C PHE A 64 2.68 0.06 -10.48
N ALA A 65 2.65 -0.55 -11.65
CA ALA A 65 3.82 -0.62 -12.52
C ALA A 65 3.82 0.57 -13.48
N VAL A 66 4.92 1.32 -13.51
CA VAL A 66 5.09 2.49 -14.40
C VAL A 66 5.59 2.01 -15.76
N PRO A 67 4.91 2.34 -16.87
CA PRO A 67 5.35 1.93 -18.19
C PRO A 67 6.76 2.46 -18.56
N PRO A 68 7.56 1.67 -19.34
CA PRO A 68 7.28 0.34 -19.87
C PRO A 68 7.38 -0.73 -18.79
N VAL A 69 6.43 -1.68 -18.77
CA VAL A 69 6.34 -2.70 -17.71
C VAL A 69 7.04 -3.99 -18.16
N ALA A 70 8.02 -4.42 -17.38
CA ALA A 70 8.68 -5.71 -17.62
C ALA A 70 7.69 -6.87 -17.34
N PRO A 71 7.66 -7.94 -18.17
CA PRO A 71 6.71 -9.06 -18.03
C PRO A 71 6.72 -9.72 -16.64
N LYS A 72 7.88 -9.76 -15.97
CA LYS A 72 8.00 -10.31 -14.62
C LYS A 72 7.27 -9.44 -13.59
N ILE A 73 7.27 -8.12 -13.75
CA ILE A 73 6.60 -7.18 -12.85
C ILE A 73 5.08 -7.26 -13.05
N GLU A 74 4.63 -7.32 -14.30
CA GLU A 74 3.22 -7.52 -14.62
C GLU A 74 2.69 -8.82 -13.99
N ARG A 75 3.45 -9.91 -14.13
CA ARG A 75 3.12 -11.20 -13.51
C ARG A 75 3.06 -11.09 -11.99
N LEU A 76 4.05 -10.44 -11.36
CA LEU A 76 4.11 -10.24 -9.91
C LEU A 76 2.86 -9.50 -9.40
N CYS A 77 2.49 -8.39 -10.02
CA CYS A 77 1.30 -7.62 -9.64
C CYS A 77 0.01 -8.45 -9.79
N ARG A 78 -0.12 -9.17 -10.89
CA ARG A 78 -1.28 -10.04 -11.14
C ARG A 78 -1.36 -11.17 -10.10
N ASP A 79 -0.25 -11.85 -9.85
CA ASP A 79 -0.23 -13.02 -8.97
C ASP A 79 -0.38 -12.61 -7.50
N GLY A 80 0.21 -11.48 -7.09
CA GLY A 80 -0.02 -10.89 -5.76
C GLY A 80 -1.49 -10.54 -5.53
N ARG A 81 -2.14 -9.91 -6.51
CA ARG A 81 -3.58 -9.61 -6.44
C ARG A 81 -4.43 -10.87 -6.34
N ARG A 82 -4.09 -11.92 -7.09
CA ARG A 82 -4.78 -13.21 -7.01
C ARG A 82 -4.62 -13.86 -5.65
N ALA A 83 -3.41 -13.85 -5.09
CA ALA A 83 -3.12 -14.39 -3.76
C ALA A 83 -3.93 -13.68 -2.67
N MET A 84 -3.96 -12.34 -2.69
CA MET A 84 -4.77 -11.53 -1.78
C MET A 84 -6.25 -11.92 -1.84
N TRP A 85 -6.83 -11.97 -3.03
CA TRP A 85 -8.23 -12.36 -3.19
C TRP A 85 -8.50 -13.81 -2.77
N SER A 86 -7.54 -14.71 -2.94
CA SER A 86 -7.66 -16.09 -2.44
C SER A 86 -7.71 -16.12 -0.92
N GLY A 87 -6.88 -15.32 -0.25
CA GLY A 87 -6.91 -15.17 1.20
C GLY A 87 -8.25 -14.60 1.70
N ILE A 88 -8.72 -13.50 1.09
CA ILE A 88 -10.00 -12.88 1.46
C ILE A 88 -11.16 -13.86 1.34
N ARG A 89 -11.21 -14.65 0.26
CA ARG A 89 -12.26 -15.66 0.04
C ARG A 89 -12.19 -16.85 0.99
N ALA A 90 -11.05 -17.08 1.62
CA ALA A 90 -10.88 -18.15 2.60
C ALA A 90 -11.38 -17.77 3.99
N VAL A 91 -11.62 -16.49 4.26
CA VAL A 91 -12.13 -15.99 5.56
C VAL A 91 -13.54 -16.50 5.78
N ARG A 92 -13.71 -17.26 6.85
CA ARG A 92 -14.99 -17.81 7.31
C ARG A 92 -14.92 -18.14 8.80
N PRO A 93 -16.03 -18.19 9.53
CA PRO A 93 -16.04 -18.63 10.93
C PRO A 93 -15.40 -20.02 11.07
N GLY A 94 -14.46 -20.15 12.03
CA GLY A 94 -13.74 -21.41 12.29
C GLY A 94 -12.59 -21.73 11.34
N ALA A 95 -12.26 -20.88 10.38
CA ALA A 95 -11.03 -21.00 9.63
C ALA A 95 -9.81 -20.57 10.48
N PRO A 96 -8.63 -21.23 10.33
CA PRO A 96 -7.40 -20.81 11.02
C PRO A 96 -6.96 -19.41 10.55
#